data_ef240ef1d936a96e65beebe874206bc7
#
_entry.id   ef240ef1d936a96e65beebe874206bc7
#
_cell.length_a   1.000
_cell.length_b   1.000
_cell.length_c   1.000
_cell.angle_alpha   90.00
_cell.angle_beta   90.00
_cell.angle_gamma   90.00
#
_symmetry.space_group_name_H-M   'P 1'
#
loop_
_entity.id
_entity.type
_entity.pdbx_description
1 polymer ?
#
loop_
_entity_poly.entity_id
_entity_poly.type
_entity_poly.pdbx_seq_one_letter_code
_entity_poly.pdbx_strand_id
1 'polypeptide(L)'
;MPPTDVTTLIRTELPRLAGSLRKVGELILEDPAAVTHCSAAELGRRTGTSQATVTRFCRAIGLDSYQHLLIELAQERGRGEVSDWGSAEIGPDISPDDSLERVVQVVGSADLRAIQQTIERIDLDSLERAAQALAKARRIDVYGVGGSGAVAQETETRLFRIGCQVRGWTEVHGAATSAALLTPADVAIGISHSGATRETLEPFEMAKERGATTVAITTDPRSPLARAADIRLISSTSETSFRTGSIGGRHSVLMIVDCLYVRVGQVAYQRASASLALTDHITPQHAVKARRTR
;
A
#
# COMPACT_ATOMS: atom_id res chain seq x y z
N MET A 1 19.81 24.67 2.30
CA MET A 1 20.15 24.29 3.69
C MET A 1 19.59 22.91 3.90
N PRO A 2 20.35 21.98 4.49
CA PRO A 2 19.76 20.70 4.89
C PRO A 2 18.63 20.96 5.89
N PRO A 3 17.55 20.16 5.89
CA PRO A 3 16.48 20.33 6.85
C PRO A 3 17.03 20.14 8.26
N THR A 4 16.88 21.15 9.09
CA THR A 4 17.33 21.09 10.50
C THR A 4 16.33 20.22 11.24
N ASP A 5 16.80 19.16 11.89
CA ASP A 5 15.95 18.26 12.68
C ASP A 5 15.23 19.03 13.79
N VAL A 6 13.96 18.69 14.05
CA VAL A 6 13.12 19.42 15.00
C VAL A 6 13.67 19.32 16.44
N THR A 7 14.29 18.20 16.82
CA THR A 7 14.96 18.08 18.13
C THR A 7 16.19 18.99 18.21
N THR A 8 16.94 19.17 17.12
CA THR A 8 18.04 20.15 17.04
C THR A 8 17.49 21.58 17.13
N LEU A 9 16.39 21.88 16.47
CA LEU A 9 15.70 23.17 16.57
C LEU A 9 15.26 23.44 18.01
N ILE A 10 14.62 22.47 18.68
CA ILE A 10 14.23 22.59 20.08
C ILE A 10 15.42 22.83 20.97
N ARG A 11 16.52 22.06 20.82
CA ARG A 11 17.76 22.25 21.61
C ARG A 11 18.36 23.65 21.44
N THR A 12 18.32 24.19 20.23
CA THR A 12 18.85 25.52 19.93
C THR A 12 18.01 26.63 20.57
N GLU A 13 16.69 26.49 20.55
CA GLU A 13 15.77 27.51 21.10
C GLU A 13 15.54 27.36 22.62
N LEU A 14 15.75 26.16 23.19
CA LEU A 14 15.50 25.86 24.61
C LEU A 14 16.10 26.86 25.60
N PRO A 15 17.35 27.35 25.42
CA PRO A 15 17.93 28.36 26.33
C PRO A 15 17.19 29.70 26.34
N ARG A 16 16.46 30.02 25.27
CA ARG A 16 15.70 31.26 25.09
C ARG A 16 14.27 31.14 25.60
N LEU A 17 13.79 29.90 25.79
CA LEU A 17 12.46 29.62 26.30
C LEU A 17 12.45 29.71 27.85
N ALA A 18 11.42 30.36 28.40
CA ALA A 18 11.26 30.51 29.86
C ALA A 18 10.01 29.81 30.36
N GLY A 19 10.04 29.45 31.66
CA GLY A 19 8.88 28.97 32.40
C GLY A 19 8.23 27.73 31.78
N SER A 20 6.92 27.82 31.51
CA SER A 20 6.12 26.68 31.02
C SER A 20 6.49 26.22 29.61
N LEU A 21 7.00 27.08 28.73
CA LEU A 21 7.41 26.72 27.39
C LEU A 21 8.67 25.82 27.43
N ARG A 22 9.61 26.16 28.32
CA ARG A 22 10.84 25.37 28.50
C ARG A 22 10.53 23.95 28.98
N LYS A 23 9.58 23.78 29.93
CA LYS A 23 9.14 22.45 30.39
C LYS A 23 8.59 21.58 29.27
N VAL A 24 7.85 22.17 28.34
CA VAL A 24 7.35 21.45 27.16
C VAL A 24 8.51 20.97 26.30
N GLY A 25 9.47 21.81 25.99
CA GLY A 25 10.66 21.45 25.19
C GLY A 25 11.53 20.40 25.86
N GLU A 26 11.74 20.50 27.20
CA GLU A 26 12.52 19.52 27.96
C GLU A 26 11.89 18.12 27.90
N LEU A 27 10.57 17.99 28.11
CA LEU A 27 9.88 16.70 28.03
C LEU A 27 9.91 16.11 26.61
N ILE A 28 9.79 16.95 25.58
CA ILE A 28 9.91 16.48 24.18
C ILE A 28 11.32 15.92 23.89
N LEU A 29 12.36 16.57 24.42
CA LEU A 29 13.75 16.10 24.24
C LEU A 29 14.08 14.87 25.08
N GLU A 30 13.41 14.68 26.22
CA GLU A 30 13.58 13.52 27.09
C GLU A 30 12.99 12.25 26.45
N ASP A 31 11.79 12.34 25.89
CA ASP A 31 11.14 11.20 25.22
C ASP A 31 10.35 11.66 23.99
N PRO A 32 11.04 11.92 22.86
CA PRO A 32 10.39 12.31 21.62
C PRO A 32 9.39 11.25 21.09
N ALA A 33 9.67 9.97 21.38
CA ALA A 33 8.85 8.85 20.91
C ALA A 33 7.48 8.82 21.62
N ALA A 34 7.44 8.99 22.94
CA ALA A 34 6.20 9.02 23.69
C ALA A 34 5.33 10.23 23.31
N VAL A 35 5.96 11.33 22.86
CA VAL A 35 5.24 12.57 22.48
C VAL A 35 4.49 12.38 21.17
N THR A 36 4.97 11.55 20.22
CA THR A 36 4.28 11.32 18.94
C THR A 36 2.91 10.65 19.11
N HIS A 37 2.67 10.01 20.26
CA HIS A 37 1.40 9.36 20.59
C HIS A 37 0.51 10.17 21.55
N CYS A 38 0.93 11.39 21.91
CA CYS A 38 0.19 12.24 22.83
C CYS A 38 -0.66 13.29 22.10
N SER A 39 -1.83 13.62 22.64
CA SER A 39 -2.53 14.84 22.26
C SER A 39 -1.86 16.08 22.91
N ALA A 40 -2.08 17.27 22.31
CA ALA A 40 -1.59 18.52 22.92
C ALA A 40 -2.08 18.74 24.35
N ALA A 41 -3.30 18.28 24.66
CA ALA A 41 -3.87 18.33 26.01
C ALA A 41 -3.13 17.38 26.97
N GLU A 42 -2.78 16.17 26.49
CA GLU A 42 -2.03 15.19 27.27
C GLU A 42 -0.61 15.67 27.53
N LEU A 43 0.09 16.19 26.52
CA LEU A 43 1.42 16.77 26.69
C LEU A 43 1.39 17.94 27.67
N GLY A 44 0.37 18.79 27.62
CA GLY A 44 0.15 19.86 28.58
C GLY A 44 0.03 19.33 30.00
N ARG A 45 -0.74 18.26 30.24
CA ARG A 45 -0.86 17.63 31.58
C ARG A 45 0.47 17.08 32.07
N ARG A 46 1.21 16.37 31.26
CA ARG A 46 2.51 15.76 31.59
C ARG A 46 3.56 16.80 31.97
N THR A 47 3.52 17.96 31.33
CA THR A 47 4.45 19.07 31.61
C THR A 47 3.95 20.00 32.73
N GLY A 48 2.79 19.71 33.33
CA GLY A 48 2.15 20.61 34.31
C GLY A 48 1.75 21.96 33.70
N THR A 49 1.38 21.97 32.40
CA THR A 49 1.00 23.17 31.65
C THR A 49 -0.38 22.99 30.98
N SER A 50 -0.78 23.91 30.12
CA SER A 50 -2.04 23.81 29.35
C SER A 50 -1.80 23.47 27.88
N GLN A 51 -2.83 22.96 27.21
CA GLN A 51 -2.83 22.77 25.74
C GLN A 51 -2.45 24.06 24.99
N ALA A 52 -2.92 25.22 25.48
CA ALA A 52 -2.58 26.52 24.89
C ALA A 52 -1.08 26.83 25.03
N THR A 53 -0.43 26.36 26.10
CA THR A 53 1.02 26.48 26.29
C THR A 53 1.78 25.62 25.30
N VAL A 54 1.33 24.41 25.01
CA VAL A 54 1.91 23.52 23.98
C VAL A 54 1.82 24.17 22.61
N THR A 55 0.66 24.76 22.25
CA THR A 55 0.51 25.48 20.97
C THR A 55 1.43 26.71 20.89
N ARG A 56 1.57 27.45 21.98
CA ARG A 56 2.53 28.59 22.03
C ARG A 56 3.97 28.15 21.92
N PHE A 57 4.33 27.00 22.51
CA PHE A 57 5.64 26.42 22.36
C PHE A 57 5.95 26.11 20.89
N CYS A 58 5.05 25.45 20.16
CA CYS A 58 5.24 25.18 18.73
C CYS A 58 5.53 26.46 17.94
N ARG A 59 4.75 27.51 18.17
CA ARG A 59 4.97 28.81 17.50
C ARG A 59 6.30 29.45 17.90
N ALA A 60 6.71 29.34 19.16
CA ALA A 60 7.96 29.89 19.66
C ALA A 60 9.20 29.25 19.02
N ILE A 61 9.12 28.00 18.58
CA ILE A 61 10.17 27.30 17.84
C ILE A 61 9.97 27.34 16.31
N GLY A 62 9.03 28.18 15.80
CA GLY A 62 8.83 28.39 14.38
C GLY A 62 7.92 27.37 13.67
N LEU A 63 7.15 26.55 14.42
CA LEU A 63 6.18 25.62 13.87
C LEU A 63 4.74 26.20 13.97
N ASP A 64 3.94 25.94 12.92
CA ASP A 64 2.58 26.50 12.82
C ASP A 64 1.59 25.86 13.82
N SER A 65 1.77 24.58 14.15
CA SER A 65 0.84 23.82 14.97
C SER A 65 1.50 22.66 15.71
N TYR A 66 0.79 22.09 16.68
CA TYR A 66 1.20 20.85 17.36
C TYR A 66 1.23 19.65 16.40
N GLN A 67 0.33 19.59 15.43
CA GLN A 67 0.37 18.56 14.39
C GLN A 67 1.63 18.66 13.52
N HIS A 68 2.06 19.89 13.20
CA HIS A 68 3.32 20.11 12.49
C HIS A 68 4.51 19.57 13.31
N LEU A 69 4.53 19.83 14.63
CA LEU A 69 5.55 19.26 15.52
C LEU A 69 5.56 17.72 15.51
N LEU A 70 4.39 17.08 15.57
CA LEU A 70 4.29 15.62 15.51
C LEU A 70 4.79 15.04 14.19
N ILE A 71 4.48 15.70 13.08
CA ILE A 71 4.97 15.31 11.74
C ILE A 71 6.49 15.42 11.68
N GLU A 72 7.08 16.52 12.15
CA GLU A 72 8.52 16.72 12.14
C GLU A 72 9.24 15.73 13.06
N LEU A 73 8.70 15.46 14.27
CA LEU A 73 9.24 14.43 15.18
C LEU A 73 9.18 13.02 14.55
N ALA A 74 8.08 12.70 13.87
CA ALA A 74 7.95 11.43 13.19
C ALA A 74 8.92 11.30 12.01
N GLN A 75 9.13 12.39 11.25
CA GLN A 75 10.08 12.44 10.14
C GLN A 75 11.55 12.39 10.63
N GLU A 76 11.86 13.05 11.74
CA GLU A 76 13.20 13.02 12.35
C GLU A 76 13.53 11.64 12.89
N ARG A 77 12.58 11.01 13.58
CA ARG A 77 12.72 9.62 14.03
C ARG A 77 12.98 8.68 12.84
N GLY A 78 12.28 8.88 11.72
CA GLY A 78 12.54 8.15 10.48
C GLY A 78 13.90 8.46 9.84
N ARG A 79 14.56 9.59 10.19
CA ARG A 79 15.91 9.96 9.70
C ARG A 79 17.04 9.60 10.67
N GLY A 80 16.78 9.61 11.97
CA GLY A 80 17.79 9.44 13.03
C GLY A 80 18.16 7.98 13.33
N GLU A 81 17.32 7.03 12.96
CA GLU A 81 17.59 5.59 13.05
C GLU A 81 18.13 5.03 11.73
N VAL A 82 19.04 5.73 11.06
CA VAL A 82 19.85 5.16 9.98
C VAL A 82 20.95 4.29 10.60
N SER A 83 20.55 3.20 11.24
CA SER A 83 21.34 1.98 11.28
C SER A 83 21.28 1.36 9.87
N ASP A 84 22.24 0.55 9.45
CA ASP A 84 22.23 -0.22 8.18
C ASP A 84 20.94 -1.03 7.98
N TRP A 85 20.15 -1.23 9.02
CA TRP A 85 18.85 -1.85 9.04
C TRP A 85 17.74 -0.95 8.46
N GLY A 86 17.83 0.37 8.56
CA GLY A 86 16.85 1.34 8.06
C GLY A 86 16.85 1.50 6.53
N SER A 87 17.83 0.97 5.82
CA SER A 87 17.85 0.85 4.37
C SER A 87 17.12 -0.42 3.89
N ALA A 88 16.85 -1.36 4.81
CA ALA A 88 16.11 -2.56 4.52
C ALA A 88 14.60 -2.27 4.40
N GLU A 89 13.87 -3.12 3.72
CA GLU A 89 12.41 -3.06 3.51
C GLU A 89 11.58 -3.16 4.80
N ILE A 90 12.23 -3.10 5.96
CA ILE A 90 11.66 -3.26 7.30
C ILE A 90 11.47 -1.87 7.92
N GLY A 91 10.24 -1.52 8.27
CA GLY A 91 9.86 -0.18 8.70
C GLY A 91 10.25 0.14 10.15
N PRO A 92 10.08 1.40 10.58
CA PRO A 92 10.47 1.90 11.90
C PRO A 92 9.71 1.29 13.08
N ASP A 93 8.66 0.52 12.82
CA ASP A 93 7.88 -0.14 13.87
C ASP A 93 8.50 -1.46 14.35
N ILE A 94 9.60 -1.92 13.70
CA ILE A 94 10.33 -3.13 14.04
C ILE A 94 11.80 -2.77 14.26
N SER A 95 12.31 -3.06 15.46
CA SER A 95 13.73 -2.90 15.83
C SER A 95 14.51 -4.20 15.60
N PRO A 96 15.85 -4.13 15.37
CA PRO A 96 16.70 -5.32 15.29
C PRO A 96 16.62 -6.22 16.53
N ASP A 97 16.33 -5.65 17.70
CA ASP A 97 16.27 -6.35 18.99
C ASP A 97 14.83 -6.81 19.34
N ASP A 98 13.84 -6.58 18.48
CA ASP A 98 12.47 -6.99 18.75
C ASP A 98 12.33 -8.51 18.77
N SER A 99 11.48 -8.99 19.67
CA SER A 99 11.13 -10.41 19.72
C SER A 99 10.36 -10.84 18.46
N LEU A 100 10.50 -12.12 18.09
CA LEU A 100 9.74 -12.69 16.96
C LEU A 100 8.22 -12.50 17.14
N GLU A 101 7.74 -12.58 18.38
CA GLU A 101 6.33 -12.31 18.70
C GLU A 101 5.93 -10.87 18.32
N ARG A 102 6.78 -9.89 18.64
CA ARG A 102 6.57 -8.49 18.24
C ARG A 102 6.54 -8.33 16.73
N VAL A 103 7.46 -8.94 16.01
CA VAL A 103 7.48 -8.94 14.53
C VAL A 103 6.18 -9.49 13.96
N VAL A 104 5.71 -10.65 14.43
CA VAL A 104 4.46 -11.26 13.98
C VAL A 104 3.25 -10.35 14.27
N GLN A 105 3.20 -9.74 15.46
CA GLN A 105 2.12 -8.82 15.82
C GLN A 105 2.10 -7.57 14.96
N VAL A 106 3.26 -6.95 14.69
CA VAL A 106 3.35 -5.72 13.88
C VAL A 106 2.94 -6.01 12.43
N VAL A 107 3.53 -7.03 11.81
CA VAL A 107 3.22 -7.41 10.43
C VAL A 107 1.75 -7.79 10.27
N GLY A 108 1.26 -8.69 11.12
CA GLY A 108 -0.13 -9.15 11.06
C GLY A 108 -1.15 -8.04 11.29
N SER A 109 -0.88 -7.15 12.26
CA SER A 109 -1.76 -6.00 12.54
C SER A 109 -1.77 -4.98 11.41
N ALA A 110 -0.63 -4.78 10.73
CA ALA A 110 -0.55 -3.88 9.58
C ALA A 110 -1.40 -4.40 8.41
N ASP A 111 -1.27 -5.69 8.09
CA ASP A 111 -2.05 -6.33 7.03
C ASP A 111 -3.55 -6.31 7.32
N LEU A 112 -3.95 -6.67 8.55
CA LEU A 112 -5.35 -6.63 8.95
C LEU A 112 -5.95 -5.23 8.81
N ARG A 113 -5.25 -4.18 9.27
CA ARG A 113 -5.70 -2.80 9.12
C ARG A 113 -5.82 -2.39 7.65
N ALA A 114 -4.84 -2.74 6.80
CA ALA A 114 -4.86 -2.41 5.39
C ALA A 114 -6.05 -3.07 4.67
N ILE A 115 -6.33 -4.34 4.96
CA ILE A 115 -7.49 -5.06 4.42
C ILE A 115 -8.79 -4.41 4.91
N GLN A 116 -8.93 -4.17 6.21
CA GLN A 116 -10.13 -3.56 6.80
C GLN A 116 -10.44 -2.20 6.16
N GLN A 117 -9.44 -1.32 6.07
CA GLN A 117 -9.60 0.00 5.45
C GLN A 117 -9.94 -0.09 3.96
N THR A 118 -9.43 -1.12 3.26
CA THR A 118 -9.77 -1.33 1.86
C THR A 118 -11.21 -1.76 1.71
N ILE A 119 -11.72 -2.67 2.56
CA ILE A 119 -13.13 -3.09 2.57
C ILE A 119 -14.06 -1.89 2.81
N GLU A 120 -13.69 -0.99 3.73
CA GLU A 120 -14.51 0.18 4.09
C GLU A 120 -14.54 1.26 3.00
N ARG A 121 -13.51 1.33 2.15
CA ARG A 121 -13.32 2.45 1.20
C ARG A 121 -13.42 2.06 -0.27
N ILE A 122 -13.47 0.76 -0.59
CA ILE A 122 -13.52 0.32 -1.98
C ILE A 122 -14.79 0.82 -2.66
N ASP A 123 -14.62 1.40 -3.85
CA ASP A 123 -15.73 1.81 -4.69
C ASP A 123 -16.35 0.58 -5.38
N LEU A 124 -17.52 0.17 -4.88
CA LEU A 124 -18.24 -1.00 -5.36
C LEU A 124 -18.71 -0.85 -6.82
N ASP A 125 -19.04 0.36 -7.27
CA ASP A 125 -19.44 0.63 -8.66
C ASP A 125 -18.24 0.47 -9.60
N SER A 126 -17.07 0.94 -9.22
CA SER A 126 -15.83 0.70 -9.96
C SER A 126 -15.45 -0.78 -9.97
N LEU A 127 -15.61 -1.50 -8.85
CA LEU A 127 -15.36 -2.94 -8.79
C LEU A 127 -16.30 -3.71 -9.73
N GLU A 128 -17.57 -3.37 -9.73
CA GLU A 128 -18.56 -3.98 -10.64
C GLU A 128 -18.23 -3.70 -12.11
N ARG A 129 -17.92 -2.46 -12.46
CA ARG A 129 -17.53 -2.07 -13.82
C ARG A 129 -16.28 -2.82 -14.28
N ALA A 130 -15.27 -2.95 -13.41
CA ALA A 130 -14.07 -3.72 -13.72
C ALA A 130 -14.40 -5.20 -13.96
N ALA A 131 -15.19 -5.83 -13.10
CA ALA A 131 -15.60 -7.22 -13.27
C ALA A 131 -16.38 -7.46 -14.56
N GLN A 132 -17.30 -6.55 -14.92
CA GLN A 132 -18.05 -6.61 -16.17
C GLN A 132 -17.14 -6.49 -17.39
N ALA A 133 -16.17 -5.57 -17.36
CA ALA A 133 -15.18 -5.41 -18.44
C ALA A 133 -14.32 -6.67 -18.61
N LEU A 134 -13.79 -7.20 -17.51
CA LEU A 134 -12.98 -8.42 -17.48
C LEU A 134 -13.76 -9.66 -17.97
N ALA A 135 -15.03 -9.79 -17.57
CA ALA A 135 -15.88 -10.90 -17.99
C ALA A 135 -16.13 -10.93 -19.49
N LYS A 136 -16.17 -9.78 -20.15
CA LYS A 136 -16.43 -9.62 -21.60
C LYS A 136 -15.17 -9.51 -22.45
N ALA A 137 -14.01 -9.31 -21.81
CA ALA A 137 -12.75 -9.09 -22.51
C ALA A 137 -12.39 -10.27 -23.42
N ARG A 138 -11.97 -9.97 -24.66
CA ARG A 138 -11.34 -10.94 -25.55
C ARG A 138 -10.00 -11.41 -24.99
N ARG A 139 -9.20 -10.48 -24.48
CA ARG A 139 -7.90 -10.70 -23.84
C ARG A 139 -7.70 -9.70 -22.69
N ILE A 140 -7.01 -10.14 -21.65
CA ILE A 140 -6.65 -9.34 -20.49
C ILE A 140 -5.13 -9.34 -20.36
N ASP A 141 -4.52 -8.17 -20.36
CA ASP A 141 -3.12 -7.99 -19.99
C ASP A 141 -3.03 -7.40 -18.59
N VAL A 142 -2.11 -7.93 -17.76
CA VAL A 142 -1.88 -7.46 -16.39
C VAL A 142 -0.43 -7.00 -16.28
N TYR A 143 -0.21 -5.73 -16.05
CA TYR A 143 1.12 -5.12 -15.93
C TYR A 143 1.49 -4.88 -14.46
N GLY A 144 2.67 -5.35 -14.05
CA GLY A 144 3.22 -5.10 -12.74
C GLY A 144 4.64 -5.62 -12.62
N VAL A 145 5.52 -4.87 -11.95
CA VAL A 145 6.93 -5.24 -11.77
C VAL A 145 7.29 -5.36 -10.30
N GLY A 146 8.40 -6.03 -9.97
CA GLY A 146 8.83 -6.25 -8.60
C GLY A 146 7.77 -6.94 -7.73
N GLY A 147 7.44 -6.40 -6.57
CA GLY A 147 6.39 -6.91 -5.68
C GLY A 147 4.99 -6.92 -6.33
N SER A 148 4.67 -5.91 -7.15
CA SER A 148 3.43 -5.89 -7.93
C SER A 148 3.41 -6.92 -9.06
N GLY A 149 4.58 -7.35 -9.55
CA GLY A 149 4.69 -8.43 -10.53
C GLY A 149 4.18 -9.77 -10.00
N ALA A 150 4.45 -10.08 -8.73
CA ALA A 150 3.90 -11.27 -8.08
C ALA A 150 2.36 -11.23 -8.02
N VAL A 151 1.77 -10.04 -7.76
CA VAL A 151 0.32 -9.87 -7.78
C VAL A 151 -0.24 -9.98 -9.20
N ALA A 152 0.48 -9.47 -10.21
CA ALA A 152 0.09 -9.61 -11.61
C ALA A 152 0.03 -11.10 -12.04
N GLN A 153 1.01 -11.91 -11.63
CA GLN A 153 1.02 -13.35 -11.88
C GLN A 153 -0.10 -14.09 -11.13
N GLU A 154 -0.38 -13.71 -9.88
CA GLU A 154 -1.51 -14.27 -9.14
C GLU A 154 -2.84 -13.92 -9.81
N THR A 155 -2.99 -12.68 -10.28
CA THR A 155 -4.17 -12.23 -11.05
C THR A 155 -4.35 -13.05 -12.33
N GLU A 156 -3.26 -13.31 -13.08
CA GLU A 156 -3.26 -14.19 -14.24
C GLU A 156 -3.76 -15.59 -13.84
N THR A 157 -3.15 -16.20 -12.83
CA THR A 157 -3.49 -17.54 -12.35
C THR A 157 -4.98 -17.67 -11.98
N ARG A 158 -5.51 -16.69 -11.24
CA ARG A 158 -6.92 -16.67 -10.81
C ARG A 158 -7.88 -16.55 -11.98
N LEU A 159 -7.69 -15.54 -12.81
CA LEU A 159 -8.59 -15.30 -13.94
C LEU A 159 -8.51 -16.39 -15.02
N PHE A 160 -7.30 -16.96 -15.23
CA PHE A 160 -7.11 -18.09 -16.16
C PHE A 160 -7.95 -19.32 -15.74
N ARG A 161 -7.99 -19.65 -14.45
CA ARG A 161 -8.78 -20.78 -13.94
C ARG A 161 -10.27 -20.69 -14.24
N ILE A 162 -10.83 -19.51 -14.40
CA ILE A 162 -12.24 -19.28 -14.76
C ILE A 162 -12.44 -19.02 -16.27
N GLY A 163 -11.44 -19.40 -17.07
CA GLY A 163 -11.52 -19.38 -18.53
C GLY A 163 -11.31 -18.00 -19.17
N CYS A 164 -10.71 -17.03 -18.48
CA CYS A 164 -10.28 -15.79 -19.12
C CYS A 164 -9.01 -16.02 -19.94
N GLN A 165 -8.88 -15.34 -21.08
CA GLN A 165 -7.62 -15.21 -21.80
C GLN A 165 -6.83 -14.07 -21.16
N VAL A 166 -5.91 -14.41 -20.26
CA VAL A 166 -5.18 -13.43 -19.45
C VAL A 166 -3.70 -13.72 -19.44
N ARG A 167 -2.89 -12.67 -19.39
CA ARG A 167 -1.44 -12.77 -19.23
C ARG A 167 -0.89 -11.68 -18.33
N GLY A 168 -0.06 -12.09 -17.35
CA GLY A 168 0.73 -11.22 -16.49
C GLY A 168 2.07 -10.87 -17.13
N TRP A 169 2.39 -9.59 -17.17
CA TRP A 169 3.62 -9.05 -17.72
C TRP A 169 4.45 -8.42 -16.60
N THR A 170 5.59 -8.99 -16.33
CA THR A 170 6.50 -8.58 -15.26
C THR A 170 7.83 -8.02 -15.79
N GLU A 171 7.96 -7.95 -17.12
CA GLU A 171 9.11 -7.36 -17.82
C GLU A 171 8.64 -6.38 -18.90
N VAL A 172 9.49 -5.40 -19.19
CA VAL A 172 9.10 -4.18 -19.94
C VAL A 172 8.85 -4.44 -21.42
N HIS A 173 9.73 -5.21 -22.08
CA HIS A 173 9.66 -5.36 -23.54
C HIS A 173 8.44 -6.16 -23.99
N GLY A 174 8.15 -7.26 -23.30
CA GLY A 174 6.95 -8.05 -23.59
C GLY A 174 5.68 -7.30 -23.24
N ALA A 175 5.68 -6.57 -22.13
CA ALA A 175 4.56 -5.71 -21.73
C ALA A 175 4.24 -4.66 -22.81
N ALA A 176 5.23 -3.90 -23.27
CA ALA A 176 5.06 -2.89 -24.31
C ALA A 176 4.63 -3.49 -25.65
N THR A 177 5.27 -4.61 -26.05
CA THR A 177 4.89 -5.33 -27.28
C THR A 177 3.44 -5.79 -27.22
N SER A 178 3.01 -6.37 -26.09
CA SER A 178 1.65 -6.84 -25.90
C SER A 178 0.65 -5.69 -25.92
N ALA A 179 0.95 -4.59 -25.20
CA ALA A 179 0.11 -3.40 -25.14
C ALA A 179 -0.16 -2.80 -26.51
N ALA A 180 0.87 -2.74 -27.38
CA ALA A 180 0.76 -2.23 -28.75
C ALA A 180 -0.21 -3.04 -29.63
N LEU A 181 -0.49 -4.29 -29.27
CA LEU A 181 -1.36 -5.22 -29.99
C LEU A 181 -2.78 -5.31 -29.40
N LEU A 182 -3.08 -4.57 -28.35
CA LEU A 182 -4.43 -4.52 -27.77
C LEU A 182 -5.41 -3.76 -28.68
N THR A 183 -6.67 -4.02 -28.47
CA THR A 183 -7.80 -3.45 -29.21
C THR A 183 -8.90 -3.02 -28.24
N PRO A 184 -9.95 -2.30 -28.67
CA PRO A 184 -11.09 -1.95 -27.84
C PRO A 184 -11.87 -3.14 -27.23
N ALA A 185 -11.66 -4.36 -27.72
CA ALA A 185 -12.23 -5.58 -27.15
C ALA A 185 -11.43 -6.17 -25.97
N ASP A 186 -10.33 -5.54 -25.61
CA ASP A 186 -9.38 -6.03 -24.62
C ASP A 186 -9.41 -5.16 -23.34
N VAL A 187 -8.84 -5.71 -22.26
CA VAL A 187 -8.70 -5.01 -20.99
C VAL A 187 -7.23 -5.03 -20.55
N ALA A 188 -6.74 -3.92 -20.05
CA ALA A 188 -5.43 -3.80 -19.44
C ALA A 188 -5.57 -3.48 -17.94
N ILE A 189 -4.96 -4.29 -17.08
CA ILE A 189 -4.87 -4.04 -15.63
C ILE A 189 -3.46 -3.56 -15.32
N GLY A 190 -3.33 -2.39 -14.71
CA GLY A 190 -2.06 -1.88 -14.17
C GLY A 190 -2.04 -2.03 -12.65
N ILE A 191 -1.04 -2.73 -12.11
CA ILE A 191 -0.86 -2.92 -10.66
C ILE A 191 0.42 -2.25 -10.23
N SER A 192 0.30 -1.19 -9.44
CA SER A 192 1.44 -0.49 -8.87
C SER A 192 1.05 0.14 -7.54
N HIS A 193 1.78 -0.17 -6.47
CA HIS A 193 1.52 0.39 -5.15
C HIS A 193 1.56 1.92 -5.20
N SER A 194 2.66 2.53 -5.62
CA SER A 194 2.78 3.99 -5.75
C SER A 194 1.97 4.56 -6.92
N GLY A 195 1.59 3.72 -7.89
CA GLY A 195 0.99 4.14 -9.15
C GLY A 195 1.89 5.06 -10.01
N ALA A 196 3.20 5.08 -9.73
CA ALA A 196 4.19 5.91 -10.41
C ALA A 196 5.35 5.10 -11.02
N THR A 197 5.24 3.77 -11.01
CA THR A 197 6.25 2.87 -11.58
C THR A 197 6.18 2.96 -13.11
N ARG A 198 7.25 3.44 -13.72
CA ARG A 198 7.32 3.73 -15.15
C ARG A 198 7.08 2.48 -16.00
N GLU A 199 7.67 1.36 -15.61
CA GLU A 199 7.58 0.06 -16.29
C GLU A 199 6.15 -0.54 -16.28
N THR A 200 5.30 -0.09 -15.38
CA THR A 200 3.87 -0.43 -15.36
C THR A 200 3.05 0.62 -16.11
N LEU A 201 3.41 1.91 -15.98
CA LEU A 201 2.65 3.01 -16.54
C LEU A 201 2.75 3.06 -18.08
N GLU A 202 3.95 2.94 -18.64
CA GLU A 202 4.17 3.04 -20.10
C GLU A 202 3.31 2.03 -20.89
N PRO A 203 3.35 0.71 -20.62
CA PRO A 203 2.51 -0.24 -21.35
C PRO A 203 1.01 -0.02 -21.06
N PHE A 204 0.65 0.45 -19.86
CA PHE A 204 -0.73 0.74 -19.51
C PHE A 204 -1.30 1.93 -20.32
N GLU A 205 -0.54 3.01 -20.47
CA GLU A 205 -0.91 4.15 -21.30
C GLU A 205 -1.00 3.77 -22.79
N MET A 206 -0.03 2.98 -23.27
CA MET A 206 -0.07 2.44 -24.61
C MET A 206 -1.32 1.58 -24.87
N ALA A 207 -1.72 0.73 -23.92
CA ALA A 207 -2.94 -0.04 -23.98
C ALA A 207 -4.18 0.87 -24.12
N LYS A 208 -4.22 1.96 -23.35
CA LYS A 208 -5.28 2.96 -23.44
C LYS A 208 -5.33 3.65 -24.80
N GLU A 209 -4.19 4.05 -25.34
CA GLU A 209 -4.09 4.64 -26.70
C GLU A 209 -4.60 3.69 -27.78
N ARG A 210 -4.47 2.37 -27.56
CA ARG A 210 -5.04 1.32 -28.44
C ARG A 210 -6.55 1.11 -28.25
N GLY A 211 -7.17 1.83 -27.30
CA GLY A 211 -8.61 1.78 -27.03
C GLY A 211 -9.02 0.65 -26.08
N ALA A 212 -8.08 -0.09 -25.49
CA ALA A 212 -8.40 -1.08 -24.48
C ALA A 212 -8.97 -0.41 -23.21
N THR A 213 -9.93 -1.09 -22.58
CA THR A 213 -10.42 -0.62 -21.26
C THR A 213 -9.32 -0.77 -20.22
N THR A 214 -9.05 0.29 -19.47
CA THR A 214 -7.94 0.30 -18.50
C THR A 214 -8.44 0.31 -17.06
N VAL A 215 -7.87 -0.61 -16.24
CA VAL A 215 -8.18 -0.78 -14.82
C VAL A 215 -6.90 -0.58 -14.00
N ALA A 216 -6.86 0.43 -13.14
CA ALA A 216 -5.74 0.64 -12.23
C ALA A 216 -6.03 0.06 -10.84
N ILE A 217 -5.05 -0.65 -10.27
CA ILE A 217 -5.06 -1.06 -8.86
C ILE A 217 -3.83 -0.41 -8.20
N THR A 218 -4.06 0.55 -7.30
CA THR A 218 -3.02 1.36 -6.66
C THR A 218 -3.48 1.86 -5.29
N THR A 219 -2.58 2.43 -4.49
CA THR A 219 -2.93 3.01 -3.18
C THR A 219 -3.18 4.52 -3.23
N ASP A 220 -2.62 5.22 -4.21
CA ASP A 220 -2.83 6.67 -4.36
C ASP A 220 -3.81 6.96 -5.52
N PRO A 221 -5.02 7.48 -5.19
CA PRO A 221 -6.01 7.84 -6.21
C PRO A 221 -5.58 9.01 -7.10
N ARG A 222 -4.51 9.73 -6.73
CA ARG A 222 -3.93 10.84 -7.50
C ARG A 222 -2.68 10.45 -8.28
N SER A 223 -2.27 9.19 -8.21
CA SER A 223 -1.09 8.71 -8.93
C SER A 223 -1.24 8.81 -10.46
N PRO A 224 -0.15 8.83 -11.22
CA PRO A 224 -0.19 8.79 -12.68
C PRO A 224 -1.02 7.63 -13.21
N LEU A 225 -0.84 6.41 -12.67
CA LEU A 225 -1.59 5.22 -13.07
C LEU A 225 -3.10 5.37 -12.83
N ALA A 226 -3.50 5.90 -11.66
CA ALA A 226 -4.90 6.15 -11.36
C ALA A 226 -5.53 7.20 -12.28
N ARG A 227 -4.78 8.26 -12.64
CA ARG A 227 -5.27 9.28 -13.57
C ARG A 227 -5.39 8.78 -15.01
N ALA A 228 -4.52 7.88 -15.43
CA ALA A 228 -4.57 7.30 -16.77
C ALA A 228 -5.74 6.30 -16.94
N ALA A 229 -6.25 5.70 -15.87
CA ALA A 229 -7.23 4.62 -15.91
C ALA A 229 -8.67 5.09 -16.17
N ASP A 230 -9.45 4.24 -16.86
CA ASP A 230 -10.90 4.37 -17.02
C ASP A 230 -11.64 3.91 -15.75
N ILE A 231 -11.06 2.93 -15.04
CA ILE A 231 -11.59 2.37 -13.80
C ILE A 231 -10.47 2.33 -12.77
N ARG A 232 -10.76 2.80 -11.56
CA ARG A 232 -9.77 2.88 -10.47
C ARG A 232 -10.24 2.04 -9.30
N LEU A 233 -9.38 1.13 -8.85
CA LEU A 233 -9.56 0.34 -7.64
C LEU A 233 -8.46 0.74 -6.65
N ILE A 234 -8.85 1.40 -5.58
CA ILE A 234 -7.91 1.96 -4.63
C ILE A 234 -7.83 1.05 -3.41
N SER A 235 -6.65 0.50 -3.17
CA SER A 235 -6.33 -0.23 -1.95
C SER A 235 -5.83 0.73 -0.88
N SER A 236 -6.05 0.39 0.38
CA SER A 236 -5.46 1.11 1.51
C SER A 236 -4.17 0.43 1.93
N THR A 237 -3.24 1.25 2.43
CA THR A 237 -2.08 0.77 3.18
C THR A 237 -2.23 1.24 4.61
N SER A 238 -1.78 0.45 5.58
CA SER A 238 -1.62 1.00 6.92
C SER A 238 -0.50 2.03 6.87
N GLU A 239 -0.71 3.21 7.48
CA GLU A 239 0.27 4.29 7.55
C GLU A 239 1.51 3.93 8.40
N THR A 240 1.56 2.74 8.97
CA THR A 240 2.73 2.19 9.62
C THR A 240 3.73 1.80 8.54
N SER A 241 4.50 2.69 8.25
CA SER A 241 5.80 2.90 7.60
C SER A 241 6.69 1.68 7.33
N PHE A 242 6.21 0.70 6.61
CA PHE A 242 7.10 -0.10 5.79
C PHE A 242 7.45 0.76 4.56
N ARG A 243 8.60 1.39 4.56
CA ARG A 243 9.01 2.44 3.60
C ARG A 243 9.17 1.96 2.15
N THR A 244 9.17 0.70 1.89
CA THR A 244 9.19 0.14 0.55
C THR A 244 7.94 -0.69 0.30
N GLY A 245 7.00 -0.06 -0.20
CA GLY A 245 5.86 -0.33 -1.07
C GLY A 245 5.32 -1.72 -1.24
N SER A 246 5.74 -2.76 -0.56
CA SER A 246 5.28 -4.09 -0.94
C SER A 246 4.72 -4.95 0.18
N ILE A 247 5.19 -4.83 1.42
CA ILE A 247 4.72 -5.76 2.46
C ILE A 247 3.33 -5.35 2.98
N GLY A 248 3.18 -4.13 3.49
CA GLY A 248 1.96 -3.69 4.18
C GLY A 248 0.73 -3.41 3.28
N GLY A 249 0.87 -3.42 1.97
CA GLY A 249 -0.24 -3.16 1.03
C GLY A 249 -0.55 -4.31 0.09
N ARG A 250 0.31 -5.34 0.02
CA ARG A 250 0.11 -6.44 -0.93
C ARG A 250 -1.15 -7.25 -0.65
N HIS A 251 -1.44 -7.55 0.61
CA HIS A 251 -2.61 -8.33 0.98
C HIS A 251 -3.93 -7.60 0.72
N SER A 252 -3.95 -6.27 0.85
CA SER A 252 -5.13 -5.47 0.47
C SER A 252 -5.35 -5.43 -1.05
N VAL A 253 -4.28 -5.43 -1.86
CA VAL A 253 -4.38 -5.55 -3.32
C VAL A 253 -4.85 -6.96 -3.71
N LEU A 254 -4.32 -8.01 -3.08
CA LEU A 254 -4.78 -9.40 -3.30
C LEU A 254 -6.25 -9.58 -2.95
N MET A 255 -6.74 -8.93 -1.90
CA MET A 255 -8.18 -8.93 -1.55
C MET A 255 -9.03 -8.34 -2.68
N ILE A 256 -8.60 -7.22 -3.30
CA ILE A 256 -9.27 -6.66 -4.47
C ILE A 256 -9.27 -7.66 -5.65
N VAL A 257 -8.14 -8.32 -5.90
CA VAL A 257 -8.02 -9.35 -6.95
C VAL A 257 -8.97 -10.52 -6.68
N ASP A 258 -9.08 -10.98 -5.43
CA ASP A 258 -10.02 -12.04 -5.05
C ASP A 258 -11.48 -11.62 -5.25
N CYS A 259 -11.84 -10.38 -4.91
CA CYS A 259 -13.17 -9.83 -5.19
C CYS A 259 -13.46 -9.79 -6.71
N LEU A 260 -12.50 -9.34 -7.52
CA LEU A 260 -12.62 -9.35 -8.97
C LEU A 260 -12.79 -10.78 -9.51
N TYR A 261 -11.94 -11.71 -9.06
CA TYR A 261 -12.02 -13.13 -9.46
C TYR A 261 -13.41 -13.72 -9.20
N VAL A 262 -13.91 -13.55 -7.97
CA VAL A 262 -15.23 -14.07 -7.59
C VAL A 262 -16.32 -13.39 -8.43
N ARG A 263 -16.27 -12.06 -8.57
CA ARG A 263 -17.31 -11.32 -9.30
C ARG A 263 -17.29 -11.61 -10.81
N VAL A 264 -16.12 -11.71 -11.43
CA VAL A 264 -15.98 -12.17 -12.84
C VAL A 264 -16.55 -13.57 -13.01
N GLY A 265 -16.28 -14.49 -12.08
CA GLY A 265 -16.86 -15.84 -12.07
C GLY A 265 -18.39 -15.83 -11.96
N GLN A 266 -18.97 -14.92 -11.17
CA GLN A 266 -20.42 -14.74 -11.09
C GLN A 266 -21.02 -14.17 -12.39
N VAL A 267 -20.40 -13.14 -12.97
CA VAL A 267 -20.84 -12.49 -14.20
C VAL A 267 -20.76 -13.44 -15.40
N ALA A 268 -19.69 -14.22 -15.49
CA ALA A 268 -19.47 -15.20 -16.56
C ALA A 268 -19.67 -16.64 -16.06
N TYR A 269 -20.73 -16.89 -15.30
CA TYR A 269 -20.94 -18.13 -14.55
C TYR A 269 -20.82 -19.42 -15.39
N GLN A 270 -21.40 -19.45 -16.57
CA GLN A 270 -21.34 -20.64 -17.44
C GLN A 270 -19.92 -20.96 -17.88
N ARG A 271 -19.15 -19.94 -18.32
CA ARG A 271 -17.75 -20.09 -18.68
C ARG A 271 -16.91 -20.53 -17.48
N ALA A 272 -17.08 -19.86 -16.35
CA ALA A 272 -16.33 -20.15 -15.14
C ALA A 272 -16.58 -21.58 -14.65
N SER A 273 -17.84 -22.00 -14.55
CA SER A 273 -18.22 -23.34 -14.13
C SER A 273 -17.69 -24.43 -15.06
N ALA A 274 -17.78 -24.21 -16.39
CA ALA A 274 -17.24 -25.16 -17.37
C ALA A 274 -15.72 -25.30 -17.26
N SER A 275 -14.99 -24.16 -17.12
CA SER A 275 -13.53 -24.16 -16.98
C SER A 275 -13.08 -24.85 -15.69
N LEU A 276 -13.75 -24.58 -14.57
CA LEU A 276 -13.45 -25.21 -13.29
C LEU A 276 -13.72 -26.75 -13.35
N ALA A 277 -14.83 -27.16 -13.92
CA ALA A 277 -15.16 -28.59 -14.07
C ALA A 277 -14.12 -29.34 -14.93
N LEU A 278 -13.60 -28.71 -15.99
CA LEU A 278 -12.56 -29.31 -16.83
C LEU A 278 -11.21 -29.49 -16.09
N THR A 279 -10.93 -28.64 -15.07
CA THR A 279 -9.64 -28.60 -14.40
C THR A 279 -9.67 -29.21 -12.98
N ASP A 280 -10.85 -29.53 -12.44
CA ASP A 280 -11.05 -29.96 -11.05
C ASP A 280 -10.27 -31.27 -10.71
N HIS A 281 -10.09 -32.16 -11.68
CA HIS A 281 -9.37 -33.40 -11.51
C HIS A 281 -7.83 -33.26 -11.49
N ILE A 282 -7.29 -32.13 -11.94
CA ILE A 282 -5.83 -31.96 -12.09
C ILE A 282 -5.14 -31.93 -10.72
N THR A 283 -5.63 -31.11 -9.81
CA THR A 283 -5.01 -30.95 -8.47
C THR A 283 -5.02 -32.24 -7.64
N PRO A 284 -6.15 -32.99 -7.55
CA PRO A 284 -6.17 -34.28 -6.82
C PRO A 284 -5.24 -35.33 -7.39
N GLN A 285 -5.02 -35.35 -8.71
CA GLN A 285 -4.10 -36.31 -9.36
C GLN A 285 -2.64 -36.09 -8.95
N HIS A 286 -2.27 -34.87 -8.58
CA HIS A 286 -0.92 -34.52 -8.11
C HIS A 286 -0.76 -34.57 -6.58
N ALA A 287 -1.83 -34.91 -5.83
CA ALA A 287 -1.75 -35.05 -4.40
C ALA A 287 -1.05 -36.38 -4.01
N VAL A 288 0.01 -36.28 -3.20
CA VAL A 288 0.69 -37.47 -2.64
C VAL A 288 -0.27 -38.14 -1.66
N LYS A 289 -0.64 -39.42 -1.93
CA LYS A 289 -1.45 -40.18 -0.98
C LYS A 289 -0.66 -40.40 0.31
N ALA A 290 -1.18 -39.91 1.43
CA ALA A 290 -0.58 -40.17 2.74
C ALA A 290 -0.43 -41.67 2.93
N ARG A 291 0.79 -42.17 3.21
CA ARG A 291 1.01 -43.57 3.62
C ARG A 291 0.23 -43.78 4.90
N ARG A 292 -0.80 -44.61 4.89
CA ARG A 292 -1.39 -45.13 6.11
C ARG A 292 -0.31 -45.97 6.79
N THR A 293 0.33 -45.42 7.81
CA THR A 293 1.09 -46.22 8.81
C THR A 293 0.08 -47.13 9.52
N ARG A 294 0.31 -48.41 9.35
CA ARG A 294 -0.39 -49.45 10.14
C ARG A 294 0.16 -49.47 11.56
#